data_47fd3b7a3c1014bd79bdaca7b10ec4b4
#
_entry.id   47fd3b7a3c1014bd79bdaca7b10ec4b4
#
_cell.length_a   1.000
_cell.length_b   1.000
_cell.length_c   1.000
_cell.angle_alpha   90.00
_cell.angle_beta   90.00
_cell.angle_gamma   90.00
#
_symmetry.space_group_name_H-M   'P 1'
#
loop_
_entity.id
_entity.type
_entity.pdbx_description
1 polymer ?
#
loop_
_entity_poly.entity_id
_entity_poly.type
_entity_poly.pdbx_seq_one_letter_code
_entity_poly.pdbx_strand_id
1 'polypeptide(L)'
;MRRFVVYTLLTFTTLIGGGYAYSAPMLLLEKPLLPELRVEADFATLFDNAEYASMKGVSSGTLFGARLTPKAGIEWQYRNQLMVGADLYQDFGHNKFLSDAKLQLYYAFHDYNAKVYAGIFPRSAMKGLRSPLFFDPSYSFYNNSISGVLARYDDSRTPSYVEFAMDYTGMRSFDTRESFAIMSSGMHSLNAQFVHGRIAYGYDFYMGHYAKDYNPETIDGVVDNILLTPYVELECRNFGVLIGEEWMHLTVRLSYIQSLQRDRINENVWEHPFGGELLVNFQWNGVELSNRLYMGKGSLLTYYNRYGADVYHGMPLYRTDKGIYDAIALSYNRWFFNHTVGVKAGITVEYNGTGWGTRQWLQVDVALGRNINLYRNKEIE
;
A
#
# COMPACT_ATOMS: atom_id res chain seq x y z
N MET A 1 10.66 -27.30 -14.50
CA MET A 1 10.12 -26.06 -13.90
C MET A 1 8.73 -25.62 -14.40
N ARG A 2 8.36 -25.74 -15.68
CA ARG A 2 7.02 -25.33 -16.19
C ARG A 2 5.82 -26.12 -15.64
N ARG A 3 5.98 -27.31 -15.13
CA ARG A 3 4.87 -28.13 -14.59
C ARG A 3 4.54 -27.84 -13.11
N PHE A 4 5.44 -27.27 -12.35
CA PHE A 4 5.22 -26.99 -10.93
C PHE A 4 4.34 -25.77 -10.66
N VAL A 5 4.42 -24.75 -11.51
CA VAL A 5 3.62 -23.51 -11.37
C VAL A 5 2.13 -23.75 -11.67
N VAL A 6 1.83 -24.65 -12.61
CA VAL A 6 0.42 -24.96 -12.99
C VAL A 6 -0.29 -25.75 -11.89
N TYR A 7 0.43 -26.64 -11.19
CA TYR A 7 -0.18 -27.43 -10.11
C TYR A 7 -0.40 -26.64 -8.83
N THR A 8 0.41 -25.63 -8.55
CA THR A 8 0.22 -24.76 -7.36
C THR A 8 -0.99 -23.82 -7.53
N LEU A 9 -1.28 -23.36 -8.76
CA LEU A 9 -2.51 -22.59 -9.04
C LEU A 9 -3.78 -23.44 -9.00
N LEU A 10 -3.71 -24.70 -9.44
CA LEU A 10 -4.87 -25.62 -9.44
C LEU A 10 -5.21 -26.15 -8.04
N THR A 11 -4.25 -26.30 -7.14
CA THR A 11 -4.51 -26.70 -5.75
C THR A 11 -5.12 -25.60 -4.90
N PHE A 12 -4.90 -24.32 -5.24
CA PHE A 12 -5.56 -23.20 -4.54
C PHE A 12 -7.05 -23.08 -4.91
N THR A 13 -7.45 -23.51 -6.11
CA THR A 13 -8.85 -23.46 -6.56
C THR A 13 -9.71 -24.60 -6.00
N THR A 14 -9.12 -25.71 -5.54
CA THR A 14 -9.87 -26.86 -4.99
C THR A 14 -10.13 -26.78 -3.50
N LEU A 15 -9.46 -25.91 -2.75
CA LEU A 15 -9.67 -25.72 -1.31
C LEU A 15 -10.79 -24.71 -0.97
N ILE A 16 -11.35 -24.01 -1.93
CA ILE A 16 -12.48 -23.08 -1.76
C ILE A 16 -13.81 -23.67 -2.24
N GLY A 17 -13.80 -24.88 -2.75
CA GLY A 17 -14.96 -25.56 -3.33
C GLY A 17 -15.83 -26.36 -2.37
N GLY A 18 -16.20 -25.80 -1.22
CA GLY A 18 -17.32 -26.31 -0.41
C GLY A 18 -18.63 -25.69 -0.93
N GLY A 19 -19.33 -26.43 -1.79
CA GLY A 19 -20.50 -25.94 -2.49
C GLY A 19 -21.67 -25.55 -1.59
N TYR A 20 -22.05 -24.28 -1.69
CA TYR A 20 -23.44 -23.88 -1.64
C TYR A 20 -23.76 -23.21 -2.97
N ALA A 21 -24.51 -23.93 -3.81
CA ALA A 21 -25.18 -23.31 -4.95
C ALA A 21 -26.21 -22.32 -4.39
N TYR A 22 -25.80 -21.09 -4.15
CA TYR A 22 -26.73 -20.01 -4.03
C TYR A 22 -27.30 -19.77 -5.42
N SER A 23 -28.58 -20.11 -5.61
CA SER A 23 -29.36 -19.53 -6.69
C SER A 23 -29.26 -18.02 -6.54
N ALA A 24 -28.45 -17.36 -7.37
CA ALA A 24 -28.46 -15.93 -7.49
C ALA A 24 -29.93 -15.50 -7.68
N PRO A 25 -30.48 -14.55 -6.89
CA PRO A 25 -31.76 -14.00 -7.19
C PRO A 25 -31.67 -13.49 -8.61
N MET A 26 -32.58 -13.96 -9.47
CA MET A 26 -32.73 -13.47 -10.83
C MET A 26 -33.07 -11.99 -10.71
N LEU A 27 -32.01 -11.16 -10.73
CA LEU A 27 -32.15 -9.71 -10.76
C LEU A 27 -33.01 -9.40 -12.00
N LEU A 28 -34.22 -8.93 -11.74
CA LEU A 28 -35.05 -8.26 -12.73
C LEU A 28 -34.11 -7.37 -13.54
N LEU A 29 -34.02 -7.62 -14.85
CA LEU A 29 -33.28 -6.80 -15.82
C LEU A 29 -33.88 -5.37 -15.75
N GLU A 30 -33.42 -4.61 -14.78
CA GLU A 30 -33.54 -3.16 -14.84
C GLU A 30 -32.86 -2.72 -16.13
N LYS A 31 -33.46 -1.74 -16.81
CA LYS A 31 -32.98 -1.15 -18.07
C LYS A 31 -31.45 -1.10 -18.07
N PRO A 32 -30.80 -1.46 -19.19
CA PRO A 32 -29.35 -1.35 -19.26
C PRO A 32 -28.93 0.04 -18.85
N LEU A 33 -28.20 0.14 -17.74
CA LEU A 33 -27.74 1.41 -17.23
C LEU A 33 -26.78 1.99 -18.25
N LEU A 34 -27.16 3.15 -18.78
CA LEU A 34 -26.40 3.83 -19.82
C LEU A 34 -25.02 4.21 -19.27
N PRO A 35 -23.99 4.18 -20.10
CA PRO A 35 -22.67 4.62 -19.69
C PRO A 35 -22.68 6.09 -19.22
N GLU A 36 -21.96 6.37 -18.15
CA GLU A 36 -21.76 7.71 -17.61
C GLU A 36 -20.31 8.15 -17.78
N LEU A 37 -20.10 9.42 -18.03
CA LEU A 37 -18.77 10.02 -17.99
C LEU A 37 -18.38 10.24 -16.52
N ARG A 38 -17.27 9.68 -16.11
CA ARG A 38 -16.66 9.88 -14.80
C ARG A 38 -15.45 10.79 -14.92
N VAL A 39 -15.40 11.84 -14.10
CA VAL A 39 -14.26 12.78 -14.04
C VAL A 39 -13.81 12.88 -12.60
N GLU A 40 -12.51 12.73 -12.39
CA GLU A 40 -11.87 12.82 -11.09
C GLU A 40 -10.63 13.70 -11.16
N ALA A 41 -10.33 14.39 -10.07
CA ALA A 41 -9.07 15.09 -9.91
C ALA A 41 -8.65 14.98 -8.44
N ASP A 42 -7.53 14.32 -8.19
CA ASP A 42 -6.93 14.23 -6.87
C ASP A 42 -5.72 15.16 -6.82
N PHE A 43 -5.66 15.99 -5.78
CA PHE A 43 -4.50 16.82 -5.50
C PHE A 43 -3.94 16.43 -4.14
N ALA A 44 -2.63 16.35 -4.02
CA ALA A 44 -1.94 16.09 -2.77
C ALA A 44 -0.68 16.94 -2.65
N THR A 45 -0.38 17.43 -1.46
CA THR A 45 0.95 17.95 -1.12
C THR A 45 1.57 17.09 -0.03
N LEU A 46 2.89 16.95 -0.06
CA LEU A 46 3.64 16.29 1.00
C LEU A 46 4.86 17.14 1.36
N PHE A 47 4.93 17.54 2.63
CA PHE A 47 6.14 17.98 3.30
C PHE A 47 6.58 16.83 4.21
N ASP A 48 7.84 16.44 4.14
CA ASP A 48 8.42 15.36 4.93
C ASP A 48 9.88 15.69 5.25
N ASN A 49 10.17 15.94 6.52
CA ASN A 49 11.50 16.30 6.99
C ASN A 49 12.01 15.27 7.98
N ALA A 50 13.08 14.58 7.63
CA ALA A 50 13.75 13.58 8.44
C ALA A 50 15.11 14.08 8.92
N GLU A 51 15.31 14.07 10.23
CA GLU A 51 16.52 14.50 10.93
C GLU A 51 17.18 13.29 11.61
N TYR A 52 18.13 12.66 10.93
CA TYR A 52 18.77 11.40 11.33
C TYR A 52 20.28 11.53 11.60
N ALA A 53 20.77 12.73 11.89
CA ALA A 53 22.21 13.00 12.02
C ALA A 53 22.94 12.10 13.05
N SER A 54 22.26 11.61 14.09
CA SER A 54 22.84 10.72 15.10
C SER A 54 22.66 9.23 14.79
N MET A 55 21.92 8.87 13.71
CA MET A 55 21.60 7.50 13.35
C MET A 55 22.53 7.01 12.23
N LYS A 56 23.08 5.80 12.36
CA LYS A 56 23.90 5.19 11.32
C LYS A 56 23.03 4.45 10.30
N GLY A 57 23.45 4.44 9.04
CA GLY A 57 22.80 3.69 7.96
C GLY A 57 21.57 4.37 7.36
N VAL A 58 21.25 5.58 7.77
CA VAL A 58 20.18 6.42 7.23
C VAL A 58 20.67 7.85 7.06
N SER A 59 20.03 8.60 6.18
CA SER A 59 20.37 10.00 5.90
C SER A 59 19.21 10.92 6.20
N SER A 60 19.52 12.12 6.71
CA SER A 60 18.55 13.21 6.83
C SER A 60 18.16 13.75 5.46
N GLY A 61 16.94 14.24 5.34
CA GLY A 61 16.48 14.84 4.11
C GLY A 61 15.12 15.49 4.25
N THR A 62 14.86 16.48 3.42
CA THR A 62 13.56 17.14 3.35
C THR A 62 12.98 16.97 1.95
N LEU A 63 11.74 16.49 1.87
CA LEU A 63 10.94 16.41 0.67
C LEU A 63 9.78 17.41 0.78
N PHE A 64 9.55 18.18 -0.26
CA PHE A 64 8.39 19.03 -0.34
C PHE A 64 7.92 19.12 -1.78
N GLY A 65 6.71 18.62 -2.04
CA GLY A 65 6.18 18.55 -3.39
C GLY A 65 4.67 18.52 -3.43
N ALA A 66 4.15 18.65 -4.64
CA ALA A 66 2.74 18.50 -4.94
C ALA A 66 2.53 17.48 -6.06
N ARG A 67 1.37 16.85 -6.02
CA ARG A 67 0.88 15.91 -7.02
C ARG A 67 -0.53 16.27 -7.44
N LEU A 68 -0.80 16.22 -8.75
CA LEU A 68 -2.13 16.38 -9.32
C LEU A 68 -2.43 15.18 -10.22
N THR A 69 -3.55 14.52 -10.00
CA THR A 69 -3.95 13.33 -10.74
C THR A 69 -5.33 13.53 -11.39
N PRO A 70 -5.42 14.25 -12.52
CA PRO A 70 -6.66 14.34 -13.29
C PRO A 70 -6.93 13.04 -14.03
N LYS A 71 -8.18 12.57 -13.99
CA LYS A 71 -8.65 11.34 -14.66
C LYS A 71 -10.02 11.57 -15.26
N ALA A 72 -10.26 10.95 -16.41
CA ALA A 72 -11.57 10.86 -17.02
C ALA A 72 -11.79 9.47 -17.58
N GLY A 73 -13.04 9.05 -17.69
CA GLY A 73 -13.35 7.71 -18.18
C GLY A 73 -14.84 7.46 -18.30
N ILE A 74 -15.17 6.22 -18.57
CA ILE A 74 -16.55 5.75 -18.75
C ILE A 74 -16.83 4.73 -17.65
N GLU A 75 -17.95 4.92 -16.98
CA GLU A 75 -18.52 3.96 -16.04
C GLU A 75 -19.81 3.37 -16.64
N TRP A 76 -20.01 2.04 -16.58
CA TRP A 76 -21.22 1.39 -17.02
C TRP A 76 -21.64 0.28 -16.08
N GLN A 77 -22.93 0.07 -15.98
CA GLN A 77 -23.55 -0.91 -15.09
C GLN A 77 -23.14 -0.73 -13.61
N TYR A 78 -22.68 0.49 -13.21
CA TYR A 78 -22.18 0.82 -11.86
C TYR A 78 -21.06 -0.09 -11.33
N ARG A 79 -20.46 -0.91 -12.20
CA ARG A 79 -19.47 -1.91 -11.82
C ARG A 79 -18.18 -1.81 -12.62
N ASN A 80 -18.28 -1.34 -13.83
CA ASN A 80 -17.17 -1.33 -14.77
C ASN A 80 -16.73 0.09 -15.03
N GLN A 81 -15.42 0.31 -15.04
CA GLN A 81 -14.82 1.61 -15.31
C GLN A 81 -13.65 1.42 -16.26
N LEU A 82 -13.53 2.27 -17.26
CA LEU A 82 -12.32 2.43 -18.06
C LEU A 82 -11.86 3.87 -17.90
N MET A 83 -10.69 4.07 -17.28
CA MET A 83 -10.17 5.37 -16.88
C MET A 83 -8.86 5.67 -17.57
N VAL A 84 -8.67 6.91 -17.97
CA VAL A 84 -7.41 7.47 -18.47
C VAL A 84 -7.11 8.75 -17.72
N GLY A 85 -5.84 8.99 -17.42
CA GLY A 85 -5.40 10.18 -16.70
C GLY A 85 -3.89 10.31 -16.68
N ALA A 86 -3.43 11.26 -15.89
CA ALA A 86 -2.01 11.50 -15.67
C ALA A 86 -1.75 11.70 -14.18
N ASP A 87 -0.59 11.29 -13.72
CA ASP A 87 -0.07 11.56 -12.39
C ASP A 87 1.10 12.53 -12.53
N LEU A 88 0.88 13.79 -12.15
CA LEU A 88 1.77 14.92 -12.39
C LEU A 88 2.43 15.33 -11.07
N TYR A 89 3.75 15.43 -11.05
CA TYR A 89 4.54 15.76 -9.86
C TYR A 89 5.31 17.05 -10.05
N GLN A 90 5.35 17.85 -8.97
CA GLN A 90 6.19 19.03 -8.87
C GLN A 90 6.87 19.06 -7.51
N ASP A 91 8.19 18.88 -7.50
CA ASP A 91 9.00 19.14 -6.31
C ASP A 91 9.23 20.64 -6.17
N PHE A 92 8.97 21.16 -4.97
CA PHE A 92 9.17 22.57 -4.69
C PHE A 92 10.67 22.90 -4.58
N GLY A 93 11.06 24.02 -5.13
CA GLY A 93 12.47 24.40 -5.24
C GLY A 93 13.20 23.83 -6.45
N HIS A 94 12.56 22.99 -7.24
CA HIS A 94 13.12 22.48 -8.50
C HIS A 94 12.89 23.45 -9.66
N ASN A 95 13.89 23.65 -10.52
CA ASN A 95 13.83 24.63 -11.63
C ASN A 95 13.07 24.13 -12.87
N LYS A 96 12.56 22.89 -12.88
CA LYS A 96 11.78 22.35 -14.00
C LYS A 96 10.30 22.61 -13.78
N PHE A 97 9.57 22.89 -14.86
CA PHE A 97 8.12 22.80 -14.89
C PHE A 97 7.76 21.31 -14.97
N LEU A 98 7.14 20.76 -13.94
CA LEU A 98 6.94 19.34 -13.65
C LEU A 98 8.26 18.56 -13.45
N SER A 99 8.39 17.97 -12.27
CA SER A 99 9.50 17.07 -11.95
C SER A 99 9.33 15.74 -12.65
N ASP A 100 8.08 15.23 -12.74
CA ASP A 100 7.72 13.95 -13.39
C ASP A 100 6.25 13.95 -13.84
N ALA A 101 5.94 13.10 -14.82
CA ALA A 101 4.58 12.86 -15.30
C ALA A 101 4.43 11.39 -15.70
N LYS A 102 3.44 10.69 -15.12
CA LYS A 102 3.17 9.28 -15.37
C LYS A 102 1.76 9.08 -15.93
N LEU A 103 1.60 8.16 -16.88
CA LEU A 103 0.30 7.78 -17.42
C LEU A 103 -0.49 7.00 -16.36
N GLN A 104 -1.81 7.21 -16.31
CA GLN A 104 -2.77 6.30 -15.72
C GLN A 104 -3.73 5.82 -16.81
N LEU A 105 -3.86 4.51 -16.97
CA LEU A 105 -4.77 3.89 -17.94
C LEU A 105 -5.16 2.51 -17.40
N TYR A 106 -6.41 2.37 -16.98
CA TYR A 106 -6.83 1.13 -16.35
C TYR A 106 -8.31 0.82 -16.55
N TYR A 107 -8.61 -0.46 -16.53
CA TYR A 107 -9.92 -1.01 -16.31
C TYR A 107 -10.10 -1.35 -14.84
N ALA A 108 -11.29 -1.05 -14.27
CA ALA A 108 -11.68 -1.46 -12.95
C ALA A 108 -13.07 -2.12 -12.97
N PHE A 109 -13.19 -3.20 -12.24
CA PHE A 109 -14.46 -3.88 -11.96
C PHE A 109 -14.71 -3.87 -10.45
N HIS A 110 -15.89 -3.42 -10.05
CA HIS A 110 -16.31 -3.38 -8.66
C HIS A 110 -17.66 -4.07 -8.51
N ASP A 111 -17.69 -5.12 -7.71
CA ASP A 111 -18.93 -5.75 -7.25
C ASP A 111 -18.98 -5.69 -5.72
N TYR A 112 -20.06 -6.20 -5.13
CA TYR A 112 -20.25 -6.20 -3.67
C TYR A 112 -19.04 -6.74 -2.92
N ASN A 113 -18.48 -7.83 -3.39
CA ASN A 113 -17.40 -8.54 -2.73
C ASN A 113 -16.13 -8.60 -3.56
N ALA A 114 -16.16 -8.28 -4.84
CA ALA A 114 -15.01 -8.43 -5.73
C ALA A 114 -14.58 -7.10 -6.33
N LYS A 115 -13.27 -6.84 -6.33
CA LYS A 115 -12.67 -5.71 -7.02
C LYS A 115 -11.51 -6.20 -7.86
N VAL A 116 -11.47 -5.79 -9.11
CA VAL A 116 -10.38 -6.13 -10.03
C VAL A 116 -9.92 -4.85 -10.72
N TYR A 117 -8.62 -4.70 -10.84
CA TYR A 117 -7.98 -3.63 -11.60
C TYR A 117 -6.97 -4.24 -12.56
N ALA A 118 -6.87 -3.68 -13.75
CA ALA A 118 -5.88 -4.07 -14.75
C ALA A 118 -5.39 -2.85 -15.53
N GLY A 119 -4.08 -2.67 -15.65
CA GLY A 119 -3.43 -1.54 -16.30
C GLY A 119 -2.56 -0.74 -15.35
N ILE A 120 -2.51 0.58 -15.50
CA ILE A 120 -1.75 1.50 -14.65
C ILE A 120 -2.77 2.24 -13.76
N PHE A 121 -2.95 1.78 -12.56
CA PHE A 121 -3.99 2.24 -11.63
C PHE A 121 -3.42 2.74 -10.29
N PRO A 122 -4.18 3.55 -9.51
CA PRO A 122 -3.70 4.07 -8.23
C PRO A 122 -3.35 2.96 -7.23
N ARG A 123 -2.20 3.05 -6.57
CA ARG A 123 -1.76 2.13 -5.49
C ARG A 123 -2.74 2.14 -4.31
N SER A 124 -3.47 3.22 -4.10
CA SER A 124 -4.52 3.31 -3.09
C SER A 124 -5.68 2.32 -3.29
N ALA A 125 -5.78 1.68 -4.47
CA ALA A 125 -6.71 0.57 -4.71
C ALA A 125 -6.39 -0.66 -3.84
N MET A 126 -5.13 -0.86 -3.43
CA MET A 126 -4.76 -1.90 -2.46
C MET A 126 -5.23 -1.55 -1.05
N LYS A 127 -5.59 -2.59 -0.29
CA LYS A 127 -6.04 -2.50 1.11
C LYS A 127 -4.94 -2.90 2.10
N GLY A 128 -4.11 -3.87 1.76
CA GLY A 128 -3.01 -4.38 2.58
C GLY A 128 -1.67 -3.68 2.37
N LEU A 129 -0.61 -4.27 2.91
CA LEU A 129 0.78 -3.79 2.87
C LEU A 129 0.94 -2.35 3.39
N ARG A 130 0.21 -2.00 4.45
CA ARG A 130 0.22 -0.64 5.04
C ARG A 130 1.41 -0.38 5.95
N SER A 131 2.15 -1.42 6.35
CA SER A 131 3.35 -1.23 7.16
C SER A 131 4.43 -0.50 6.36
N PRO A 132 5.14 0.48 6.97
CA PRO A 132 6.30 1.12 6.35
C PRO A 132 7.46 0.14 6.10
N LEU A 133 7.38 -1.08 6.63
CA LEU A 133 8.27 -2.17 6.23
C LEU A 133 8.23 -2.43 4.71
N PHE A 134 7.09 -2.30 4.05
CA PHE A 134 6.93 -2.58 2.62
C PHE A 134 7.17 -1.35 1.75
N PHE A 135 6.60 -0.22 2.15
CA PHE A 135 6.67 1.03 1.39
C PHE A 135 6.87 2.22 2.32
N ASP A 136 7.96 2.94 2.10
CA ASP A 136 8.16 4.23 2.74
C ASP A 136 7.07 5.22 2.30
N PRO A 137 6.58 6.11 3.17
CA PRO A 137 5.57 7.11 2.78
C PRO A 137 5.99 8.00 1.62
N SER A 138 7.26 8.39 1.52
CA SER A 138 7.78 9.16 0.39
C SER A 138 7.77 8.34 -0.90
N TYR A 139 8.18 7.08 -0.85
CA TYR A 139 8.06 6.18 -2.00
C TYR A 139 6.61 6.09 -2.49
N SER A 140 5.65 5.91 -1.58
CA SER A 140 4.23 5.82 -1.91
C SER A 140 3.69 7.11 -2.53
N PHE A 141 4.21 8.27 -2.15
CA PHE A 141 3.84 9.56 -2.73
C PHE A 141 4.33 9.69 -4.18
N TYR A 142 5.59 9.36 -4.47
CA TYR A 142 6.19 9.45 -5.81
C TYR A 142 5.83 8.27 -6.72
N ASN A 143 5.52 7.10 -6.18
CA ASN A 143 5.15 5.89 -6.91
C ASN A 143 3.72 5.46 -6.55
N ASN A 144 2.77 6.35 -6.80
CA ASN A 144 1.37 6.19 -6.43
C ASN A 144 0.59 5.23 -7.33
N SER A 145 1.19 4.69 -8.38
CA SER A 145 0.54 3.76 -9.31
C SER A 145 1.11 2.36 -9.23
N ILE A 146 0.28 1.39 -9.57
CA ILE A 146 0.63 0.00 -9.84
C ILE A 146 0.48 -0.22 -11.33
N SER A 147 1.50 -0.79 -11.98
CA SER A 147 1.48 -1.17 -13.38
C SER A 147 1.28 -2.67 -13.51
N GLY A 148 0.03 -3.12 -13.58
CA GLY A 148 -0.24 -4.56 -13.58
C GLY A 148 -1.69 -4.92 -13.30
N VAL A 149 -1.89 -5.80 -12.33
CA VAL A 149 -3.22 -6.30 -11.95
C VAL A 149 -3.40 -6.32 -10.45
N LEU A 150 -4.64 -6.14 -10.01
CA LEU A 150 -5.07 -6.36 -8.63
C LEU A 150 -6.41 -7.09 -8.65
N ALA A 151 -6.54 -8.09 -7.80
CA ALA A 151 -7.80 -8.75 -7.50
C ALA A 151 -8.01 -8.80 -6.00
N ARG A 152 -9.19 -8.40 -5.52
CA ARG A 152 -9.55 -8.42 -4.11
C ARG A 152 -10.95 -8.97 -3.92
N TYR A 153 -11.09 -9.78 -2.89
CA TYR A 153 -12.37 -10.20 -2.34
C TYR A 153 -12.53 -9.58 -0.95
N ASP A 154 -13.61 -8.87 -0.75
CA ASP A 154 -14.04 -8.31 0.56
C ASP A 154 -15.27 -9.10 1.04
N ASP A 155 -15.27 -9.58 2.28
CA ASP A 155 -16.48 -10.14 2.87
C ASP A 155 -17.47 -9.02 3.22
N SER A 156 -18.72 -9.15 2.76
CA SER A 156 -19.77 -8.15 3.01
C SER A 156 -20.29 -8.16 4.45
N ARG A 157 -20.00 -9.20 5.24
CA ARG A 157 -20.51 -9.38 6.61
C ARG A 157 -19.50 -9.00 7.67
N THR A 158 -18.22 -9.15 7.36
CA THR A 158 -17.12 -8.87 8.28
C THR A 158 -16.08 -8.00 7.56
N PRO A 159 -15.24 -7.25 8.27
CA PRO A 159 -14.15 -6.52 7.63
C PRO A 159 -13.00 -7.45 7.15
N SER A 160 -13.31 -8.70 6.82
CA SER A 160 -12.36 -9.67 6.27
C SER A 160 -12.13 -9.45 4.78
N TYR A 161 -10.92 -9.71 4.32
CA TYR A 161 -10.58 -9.61 2.90
C TYR A 161 -9.38 -10.49 2.54
N VAL A 162 -9.22 -10.72 1.27
CA VAL A 162 -7.99 -11.24 0.66
C VAL A 162 -7.74 -10.49 -0.65
N GLU A 163 -6.50 -10.13 -0.90
CA GLU A 163 -6.09 -9.48 -2.14
C GLU A 163 -4.78 -10.03 -2.68
N PHE A 164 -4.63 -9.91 -3.98
CA PHE A 164 -3.43 -10.21 -4.74
C PHE A 164 -3.17 -9.08 -5.71
N ALA A 165 -1.93 -8.65 -5.83
CA ALA A 165 -1.52 -7.68 -6.83
C ALA A 165 -0.17 -8.07 -7.44
N MET A 166 0.03 -7.66 -8.70
CA MET A 166 1.31 -7.71 -9.39
C MET A 166 1.60 -6.31 -9.92
N ASP A 167 2.80 -5.82 -9.65
CA ASP A 167 3.29 -4.51 -10.08
C ASP A 167 4.57 -4.71 -10.90
N TYR A 168 4.56 -4.32 -12.17
CA TYR A 168 5.71 -4.37 -13.06
C TYR A 168 6.38 -3.00 -13.04
N THR A 169 7.50 -2.89 -12.32
CA THR A 169 8.14 -1.60 -11.99
C THR A 169 9.28 -1.22 -12.92
N GLY A 170 9.83 -2.15 -13.69
CA GLY A 170 10.90 -1.89 -14.63
C GLY A 170 10.93 -2.85 -15.81
N MET A 171 10.82 -2.31 -17.03
CA MET A 171 11.07 -3.08 -18.24
C MET A 171 12.56 -3.08 -18.56
N ARG A 172 13.12 -4.25 -18.83
CA ARG A 172 14.52 -4.41 -19.13
C ARG A 172 14.93 -3.60 -20.37
N SER A 173 15.87 -2.68 -20.19
CA SER A 173 16.45 -1.85 -21.24
C SER A 173 17.94 -1.63 -20.99
N PHE A 174 18.58 -0.68 -21.71
CA PHE A 174 19.96 -0.30 -21.41
C PHE A 174 20.07 0.50 -20.10
N ASP A 175 19.05 1.31 -19.78
CA ASP A 175 19.04 2.21 -18.62
C ASP A 175 18.14 1.72 -17.46
N THR A 176 17.41 0.62 -17.68
CA THR A 176 16.43 0.13 -16.69
C THR A 176 16.58 -1.38 -16.52
N ARG A 177 16.65 -1.81 -15.27
CA ARG A 177 16.64 -3.23 -14.91
C ARG A 177 15.22 -3.78 -14.95
N GLU A 178 15.07 -5.05 -15.30
CA GLU A 178 13.81 -5.75 -15.13
C GLU A 178 13.47 -5.84 -13.65
N SER A 179 12.29 -5.36 -13.29
CA SER A 179 11.81 -5.44 -11.92
C SER A 179 10.30 -5.59 -11.87
N PHE A 180 9.83 -6.40 -10.93
CA PHE A 180 8.42 -6.55 -10.62
C PHE A 180 8.22 -6.96 -9.16
N ALA A 181 7.03 -6.69 -8.64
CA ALA A 181 6.61 -7.15 -7.34
C ALA A 181 5.34 -7.99 -7.43
N ILE A 182 5.29 -9.05 -6.63
CA ILE A 182 4.08 -9.82 -6.36
C ILE A 182 3.70 -9.55 -4.91
N MET A 183 2.46 -9.16 -4.70
CA MET A 183 1.95 -8.75 -3.40
C MET A 183 0.67 -9.49 -3.09
N SER A 184 0.49 -9.89 -1.84
CA SER A 184 -0.76 -10.45 -1.36
C SER A 184 -0.97 -10.04 0.08
N SER A 185 -2.20 -9.78 0.46
CA SER A 185 -2.56 -9.60 1.86
C SER A 185 -3.92 -10.20 2.14
N GLY A 186 -4.14 -10.56 3.39
CA GLY A 186 -5.41 -11.07 3.84
C GLY A 186 -5.61 -10.86 5.32
N MET A 187 -6.86 -10.63 5.69
CA MET A 187 -7.27 -10.48 7.08
C MET A 187 -8.60 -11.18 7.29
N HIS A 188 -8.69 -11.98 8.33
CA HIS A 188 -9.96 -12.49 8.82
C HIS A 188 -10.27 -11.89 10.19
N SER A 189 -11.48 -11.37 10.33
CA SER A 189 -11.91 -10.61 11.51
C SER A 189 -13.05 -11.32 12.22
N LEU A 190 -12.92 -11.43 13.53
CA LEU A 190 -13.90 -12.01 14.45
C LEU A 190 -14.37 -10.94 15.44
N ASN A 191 -15.67 -10.83 15.64
CA ASN A 191 -16.20 -9.95 16.68
C ASN A 191 -15.80 -10.46 18.08
N ALA A 192 -15.24 -9.57 18.88
CA ALA A 192 -14.83 -9.84 20.24
C ALA A 192 -15.71 -9.06 21.22
N GLN A 193 -16.79 -9.67 21.68
CA GLN A 193 -17.78 -9.01 22.56
C GLN A 193 -17.17 -8.55 23.89
N PHE A 194 -16.19 -9.30 24.42
CA PHE A 194 -15.56 -9.01 25.72
C PHE A 194 -14.73 -7.71 25.75
N VAL A 195 -14.33 -7.17 24.58
CA VAL A 195 -13.58 -5.91 24.45
C VAL A 195 -14.34 -4.83 23.68
N HIS A 196 -15.63 -5.05 23.39
CA HIS A 196 -16.41 -4.21 22.49
C HIS A 196 -15.66 -3.89 21.19
N GLY A 197 -15.00 -4.89 20.61
CA GLY A 197 -14.10 -4.74 19.50
C GLY A 197 -14.02 -5.98 18.61
N ARG A 198 -12.84 -6.21 18.05
CA ARG A 198 -12.56 -7.37 17.19
C ARG A 198 -11.18 -7.95 17.47
N ILE A 199 -11.05 -9.23 17.21
CA ILE A 199 -9.77 -9.91 17.00
C ILE A 199 -9.66 -10.19 15.52
N ALA A 200 -8.53 -9.88 14.93
CA ALA A 200 -8.23 -10.23 13.55
C ALA A 200 -6.90 -10.99 13.48
N TYR A 201 -6.76 -11.86 12.51
CA TYR A 201 -5.51 -12.44 12.10
C TYR A 201 -5.35 -12.33 10.60
N GLY A 202 -4.13 -12.20 10.15
CA GLY A 202 -3.87 -11.98 8.75
C GLY A 202 -2.41 -12.12 8.38
N TYR A 203 -2.13 -11.74 7.15
CA TYR A 203 -0.77 -11.72 6.63
C TYR A 203 -0.61 -10.62 5.60
N ASP A 204 0.62 -10.15 5.45
CA ASP A 204 1.09 -9.40 4.31
C ASP A 204 2.26 -10.15 3.68
N PHE A 205 2.26 -10.26 2.36
CA PHE A 205 3.28 -10.90 1.55
C PHE A 205 3.74 -9.96 0.45
N TYR A 206 5.05 -9.84 0.31
CA TYR A 206 5.69 -9.10 -0.75
C TYR A 206 6.83 -9.94 -1.33
N MET A 207 6.91 -10.06 -2.64
CA MET A 207 8.02 -10.63 -3.36
C MET A 207 8.48 -9.62 -4.41
N GLY A 208 9.65 -9.05 -4.22
CA GLY A 208 10.34 -8.23 -5.21
C GLY A 208 11.33 -9.06 -6.00
N HIS A 209 11.29 -8.91 -7.32
CA HIS A 209 12.28 -9.44 -8.24
C HIS A 209 13.00 -8.28 -8.91
N TYR A 210 14.33 -8.30 -8.88
CA TYR A 210 15.18 -7.28 -9.46
C TYR A 210 16.27 -7.97 -10.25
N ALA A 211 16.23 -7.81 -11.57
CA ALA A 211 17.09 -8.53 -12.48
C ALA A 211 18.07 -7.59 -13.21
N LYS A 212 18.76 -8.12 -14.18
CA LYS A 212 19.80 -7.48 -14.98
C LYS A 212 19.19 -6.55 -16.04
N ASP A 213 19.88 -5.44 -16.35
CA ASP A 213 19.67 -4.61 -17.52
C ASP A 213 20.49 -5.11 -18.74
N TYR A 214 20.56 -4.29 -19.80
CA TYR A 214 21.42 -4.56 -20.95
C TYR A 214 22.77 -3.85 -20.89
N ASN A 215 23.01 -2.98 -19.91
CA ASN A 215 24.24 -2.25 -19.77
C ASN A 215 25.34 -3.14 -19.17
N PRO A 216 26.46 -3.39 -19.88
CA PRO A 216 27.54 -4.24 -19.39
C PRO A 216 28.36 -3.60 -18.25
N GLU A 217 28.21 -2.29 -18.01
CA GLU A 217 28.93 -1.57 -16.95
C GLU A 217 28.21 -1.63 -15.60
N THR A 218 26.95 -2.05 -15.57
CA THR A 218 26.22 -2.16 -14.31
C THR A 218 26.62 -3.43 -13.55
N ILE A 219 26.49 -3.35 -12.22
CA ILE A 219 26.75 -4.50 -11.33
C ILE A 219 25.80 -5.63 -11.70
N ASP A 220 26.37 -6.78 -12.02
CA ASP A 220 25.61 -7.99 -12.34
C ASP A 220 24.94 -8.53 -11.08
N GLY A 221 23.64 -8.80 -11.17
CA GLY A 221 22.87 -9.34 -10.06
C GLY A 221 21.44 -9.68 -10.46
N VAL A 222 20.89 -10.69 -9.80
CA VAL A 222 19.46 -11.04 -9.85
C VAL A 222 18.99 -11.30 -8.43
N VAL A 223 18.29 -10.36 -7.87
CA VAL A 223 17.86 -10.38 -6.46
C VAL A 223 16.40 -10.78 -6.35
N ASP A 224 16.14 -11.77 -5.54
CA ASP A 224 14.81 -12.09 -5.03
C ASP A 224 14.74 -11.61 -3.58
N ASN A 225 13.74 -10.78 -3.27
CA ASN A 225 13.46 -10.29 -1.93
C ASN A 225 12.02 -10.62 -1.56
N ILE A 226 11.85 -11.51 -0.59
CA ILE A 226 10.55 -11.96 -0.12
C ILE A 226 10.38 -11.53 1.33
N LEU A 227 9.26 -10.89 1.63
CA LEU A 227 8.84 -10.53 2.98
C LEU A 227 7.47 -11.16 3.25
N LEU A 228 7.36 -11.86 4.37
CA LEU A 228 6.11 -12.44 4.86
C LEU A 228 5.90 -12.00 6.30
N THR A 229 4.73 -11.41 6.57
CA THR A 229 4.37 -10.90 7.88
C THR A 229 3.00 -11.40 8.33
N PRO A 230 2.89 -12.62 8.89
CA PRO A 230 1.69 -13.02 9.59
C PRO A 230 1.52 -12.19 10.88
N TYR A 231 0.28 -11.86 11.22
CA TYR A 231 -0.02 -11.06 12.39
C TYR A 231 -1.33 -11.45 13.08
N VAL A 232 -1.42 -11.04 14.35
CA VAL A 232 -2.67 -11.03 15.13
C VAL A 232 -2.90 -9.60 15.60
N GLU A 233 -4.14 -9.13 15.52
CA GLU A 233 -4.55 -7.78 15.88
C GLU A 233 -5.74 -7.83 16.83
N LEU A 234 -5.67 -7.04 17.89
CA LEU A 234 -6.78 -6.74 18.79
C LEU A 234 -7.17 -5.28 18.59
N GLU A 235 -8.43 -5.03 18.28
CA GLU A 235 -9.02 -3.69 18.22
C GLU A 235 -10.08 -3.59 19.32
N CYS A 236 -9.87 -2.65 20.23
CA CYS A 236 -10.83 -2.26 21.26
C CYS A 236 -11.51 -0.95 20.82
N ARG A 237 -12.83 -0.96 20.73
CA ARG A 237 -13.63 0.22 20.40
C ARG A 237 -14.34 0.71 21.66
N ASN A 238 -14.67 1.99 21.67
CA ASN A 238 -15.33 2.59 22.83
C ASN A 238 -14.54 2.37 24.13
N PHE A 239 -13.21 2.40 24.00
CA PHE A 239 -12.31 2.23 25.14
C PHE A 239 -12.21 3.55 25.90
N GLY A 240 -12.45 3.49 27.23
CA GLY A 240 -12.26 4.64 28.10
C GLY A 240 -13.46 5.59 28.15
N VAL A 241 -13.20 6.88 28.21
CA VAL A 241 -14.21 7.92 28.40
C VAL A 241 -14.65 8.49 27.06
N LEU A 242 -15.97 8.68 26.89
CA LEU A 242 -16.51 9.44 25.79
C LEU A 242 -16.18 10.92 26.00
N ILE A 243 -15.42 11.52 25.09
CA ILE A 243 -15.13 12.95 25.09
C ILE A 243 -15.71 13.53 23.81
N GLY A 244 -16.75 14.33 23.93
CA GLY A 244 -17.55 14.78 22.81
C GLY A 244 -18.43 13.65 22.25
N GLU A 245 -18.48 13.51 20.93
CA GLU A 245 -19.26 12.47 20.23
C GLU A 245 -18.40 11.28 19.76
N GLU A 246 -17.09 11.31 20.01
CA GLU A 246 -16.16 10.30 19.52
C GLU A 246 -15.57 9.46 20.66
N TRP A 247 -15.54 8.15 20.41
CA TRP A 247 -14.94 7.19 21.31
C TRP A 247 -13.46 7.00 21.02
N MET A 248 -12.74 6.62 22.06
CA MET A 248 -11.35 6.19 21.95
C MET A 248 -11.25 4.80 21.30
N HIS A 249 -10.28 4.61 20.44
CA HIS A 249 -9.96 3.33 19.82
C HIS A 249 -8.52 2.95 20.18
N LEU A 250 -8.33 1.69 20.55
CA LEU A 250 -7.01 1.10 20.78
C LEU A 250 -6.83 -0.09 19.85
N THR A 251 -5.75 -0.09 19.09
CA THR A 251 -5.33 -1.22 18.27
C THR A 251 -3.98 -1.72 18.75
N VAL A 252 -3.86 -3.02 18.97
CA VAL A 252 -2.61 -3.70 19.28
C VAL A 252 -2.41 -4.80 18.25
N ARG A 253 -1.29 -4.74 17.50
CA ARG A 253 -0.91 -5.75 16.51
C ARG A 253 0.44 -6.33 16.85
N LEU A 254 0.52 -7.65 16.84
CA LEU A 254 1.75 -8.41 16.93
C LEU A 254 1.99 -9.13 15.61
N SER A 255 3.13 -8.87 15.00
CA SER A 255 3.53 -9.43 13.71
C SER A 255 4.84 -10.21 13.84
N TYR A 256 4.95 -11.34 13.14
CA TYR A 256 6.22 -11.99 12.86
C TYR A 256 6.67 -11.56 11.46
N ILE A 257 7.94 -11.24 11.29
CA ILE A 257 8.52 -10.80 10.02
C ILE A 257 9.55 -11.82 9.58
N GLN A 258 9.33 -12.47 8.45
CA GLN A 258 10.29 -13.35 7.78
C GLN A 258 10.75 -12.69 6.50
N SER A 259 12.05 -12.51 6.35
CA SER A 259 12.67 -12.16 5.08
C SER A 259 13.35 -13.39 4.48
N LEU A 260 13.22 -13.55 3.16
CA LEU A 260 13.97 -14.53 2.37
C LEU A 260 14.59 -13.78 1.20
N GLN A 261 15.91 -13.80 1.12
CA GLN A 261 16.65 -13.01 0.13
C GLN A 261 17.70 -13.87 -0.55
N ARG A 262 17.92 -13.61 -1.84
CA ARG A 262 18.94 -14.30 -2.60
C ARG A 262 19.41 -13.42 -3.77
N ASP A 263 20.72 -13.32 -3.94
CA ASP A 263 21.35 -12.91 -5.20
C ASP A 263 21.72 -14.17 -5.99
N ARG A 264 20.99 -14.44 -7.07
CA ARG A 264 21.13 -15.69 -7.85
C ARG A 264 22.45 -15.79 -8.59
N ILE A 265 23.10 -14.66 -8.90
CA ILE A 265 24.31 -14.61 -9.72
C ILE A 265 25.55 -14.65 -8.85
N ASN A 266 25.60 -13.81 -7.81
CA ASN A 266 26.84 -13.63 -7.06
C ASN A 266 27.02 -14.67 -5.95
N GLU A 267 25.98 -14.98 -5.21
CA GLU A 267 26.08 -15.80 -4.00
C GLU A 267 25.23 -17.07 -4.07
N ASN A 268 24.07 -16.97 -4.70
CA ASN A 268 23.09 -18.04 -4.89
C ASN A 268 22.71 -18.81 -3.60
N VAL A 269 22.83 -18.12 -2.46
CA VAL A 269 22.47 -18.65 -1.14
C VAL A 269 21.26 -17.88 -0.63
N TRP A 270 20.31 -18.59 -0.02
CA TRP A 270 19.20 -17.97 0.64
C TRP A 270 19.60 -17.46 2.02
N GLU A 271 19.43 -16.17 2.23
CA GLU A 271 19.45 -15.56 3.54
C GLU A 271 18.03 -15.43 4.09
N HIS A 272 17.87 -15.63 5.40
CA HIS A 272 16.56 -15.71 6.04
C HIS A 272 16.54 -14.98 7.41
N PRO A 273 16.85 -13.68 7.43
CA PRO A 273 16.69 -12.90 8.65
C PRO A 273 15.20 -12.80 9.04
N PHE A 274 14.95 -12.71 10.34
CA PHE A 274 13.60 -12.62 10.87
C PHE A 274 13.52 -11.68 12.07
N GLY A 275 12.31 -11.26 12.41
CA GLY A 275 12.04 -10.43 13.57
C GLY A 275 10.58 -10.46 13.98
N GLY A 276 10.27 -9.69 14.99
CA GLY A 276 8.91 -9.43 15.44
C GLY A 276 8.63 -7.94 15.50
N GLU A 277 7.39 -7.56 15.31
CA GLU A 277 6.94 -6.17 15.43
C GLU A 277 5.70 -6.10 16.31
N LEU A 278 5.74 -5.18 17.28
CA LEU A 278 4.59 -4.79 18.08
C LEU A 278 4.18 -3.37 17.65
N LEU A 279 2.93 -3.22 17.23
CA LEU A 279 2.30 -1.92 16.98
C LEU A 279 1.21 -1.70 18.02
N VAL A 280 1.28 -0.58 18.72
CA VAL A 280 0.22 -0.08 19.60
C VAL A 280 -0.23 1.26 19.06
N ASN A 281 -1.50 1.40 18.79
CA ASN A 281 -2.09 2.61 18.23
C ASN A 281 -3.31 3.02 19.04
N PHE A 282 -3.28 4.23 19.56
CA PHE A 282 -4.37 4.87 20.26
C PHE A 282 -4.89 6.04 19.44
N GLN A 283 -6.18 6.04 19.12
CA GLN A 283 -6.81 7.04 18.28
C GLN A 283 -8.01 7.66 18.96
N TRP A 284 -8.12 8.99 18.86
CA TRP A 284 -9.25 9.76 19.33
C TRP A 284 -9.38 11.07 18.55
N ASN A 285 -10.57 11.34 18.03
CA ASN A 285 -10.93 12.61 17.35
C ASN A 285 -9.89 13.08 16.30
N GLY A 286 -9.40 12.14 15.50
CA GLY A 286 -8.39 12.41 14.49
C GLY A 286 -6.96 12.51 15.02
N VAL A 287 -6.76 12.58 16.34
CA VAL A 287 -5.42 12.48 16.96
C VAL A 287 -5.07 11.01 17.13
N GLU A 288 -3.85 10.66 16.77
CA GLU A 288 -3.31 9.31 16.88
C GLU A 288 -1.97 9.34 17.59
N LEU A 289 -1.83 8.53 18.64
CA LEU A 289 -0.55 8.21 19.29
C LEU A 289 -0.22 6.76 18.98
N SER A 290 0.89 6.53 18.33
CA SER A 290 1.32 5.18 17.97
C SER A 290 2.73 4.90 18.45
N ASN A 291 2.99 3.64 18.81
CA ASN A 291 4.31 3.10 19.01
C ASN A 291 4.48 1.83 18.16
N ARG A 292 5.58 1.77 17.44
CA ARG A 292 5.99 0.65 16.61
C ARG A 292 7.37 0.20 17.04
N LEU A 293 7.44 -0.97 17.65
CA LEU A 293 8.67 -1.59 18.11
C LEU A 293 8.97 -2.82 17.27
N TYR A 294 10.05 -2.80 16.52
CA TYR A 294 10.62 -3.94 15.83
C TYR A 294 11.84 -4.47 16.59
N MET A 295 11.91 -5.79 16.75
CA MET A 295 13.06 -6.50 17.28
C MET A 295 13.35 -7.72 16.43
N GLY A 296 14.58 -7.89 15.98
CA GLY A 296 14.92 -9.02 15.13
C GLY A 296 16.37 -9.11 14.75
N LYS A 297 16.66 -9.96 13.79
CA LYS A 297 17.97 -10.06 13.21
C LYS A 297 18.23 -8.81 12.36
N GLY A 298 19.32 -8.12 12.61
CA GLY A 298 19.73 -6.96 11.83
C GLY A 298 19.89 -7.28 10.35
N SER A 299 19.93 -6.24 9.52
CA SER A 299 20.11 -6.36 8.07
C SER A 299 19.05 -7.23 7.40
N LEU A 300 17.75 -6.91 7.64
CA LEU A 300 16.64 -7.56 6.94
C LEU A 300 16.78 -7.54 5.41
N LEU A 301 17.69 -6.71 4.88
CA LEU A 301 17.92 -6.49 3.46
C LEU A 301 19.41 -6.47 3.16
N THR A 302 20.00 -7.63 3.12
CA THR A 302 21.43 -7.84 2.92
C THR A 302 21.96 -7.18 1.63
N TYR A 303 21.20 -7.23 0.56
CA TYR A 303 21.64 -6.74 -0.75
C TYR A 303 21.39 -5.25 -0.99
N TYR A 304 20.74 -4.56 -0.10
CA TYR A 304 20.48 -3.12 -0.26
C TYR A 304 21.76 -2.30 -0.43
N ASN A 305 22.82 -2.62 0.30
CA ASN A 305 24.10 -1.91 0.20
C ASN A 305 24.75 -2.07 -1.17
N ARG A 306 24.43 -3.14 -1.90
CA ARG A 306 24.97 -3.43 -3.24
C ARG A 306 24.13 -2.79 -4.35
N TYR A 307 22.80 -2.83 -4.24
CA TYR A 307 21.88 -2.44 -5.31
C TYR A 307 21.05 -1.19 -5.00
N GLY A 308 21.13 -0.65 -3.78
CA GLY A 308 20.45 0.55 -3.39
C GLY A 308 18.95 0.36 -3.14
N ALA A 309 18.21 1.46 -3.29
CA ALA A 309 16.77 1.52 -3.03
C ALA A 309 15.92 0.71 -4.02
N ASP A 310 16.48 0.32 -5.16
CA ASP A 310 15.73 -0.39 -6.20
C ASP A 310 15.30 -1.80 -5.78
N VAL A 311 15.99 -2.40 -4.82
CA VAL A 311 15.64 -3.72 -4.27
C VAL A 311 14.72 -3.66 -3.06
N TYR A 312 14.46 -2.47 -2.52
CA TYR A 312 13.64 -2.30 -1.34
C TYR A 312 13.05 -0.89 -1.25
N HIS A 313 11.75 -0.81 -1.11
CA HIS A 313 11.00 0.43 -1.09
C HIS A 313 10.45 0.81 0.30
N GLY A 314 10.69 0.00 1.31
CA GLY A 314 10.31 0.26 2.69
C GLY A 314 11.27 1.20 3.42
N MET A 315 10.90 1.57 4.64
CA MET A 315 11.72 2.46 5.46
C MET A 315 13.09 1.85 5.76
N PRO A 316 14.19 2.60 5.53
CA PRO A 316 15.56 2.14 5.76
C PRO A 316 15.84 1.71 7.21
N LEU A 317 15.05 2.18 8.15
CA LEU A 317 15.22 1.89 9.59
C LEU A 317 15.06 0.42 9.95
N TYR A 318 14.30 -0.36 9.17
CA TYR A 318 14.21 -1.82 9.34
C TYR A 318 15.50 -2.57 8.99
N ARG A 319 16.47 -1.90 8.35
CA ARG A 319 17.78 -2.46 8.02
C ARG A 319 18.81 -2.27 9.13
N THR A 320 18.37 -2.01 10.34
CA THR A 320 19.26 -1.74 11.48
C THR A 320 20.20 -2.91 11.79
N ASP A 321 21.49 -2.63 11.93
CA ASP A 321 22.51 -3.61 12.33
C ASP A 321 22.37 -4.06 13.80
N LYS A 322 21.63 -3.30 14.59
CA LYS A 322 21.42 -3.57 16.03
C LYS A 322 20.18 -4.43 16.28
N GLY A 323 19.40 -4.72 15.24
CA GLY A 323 18.22 -5.56 15.37
C GLY A 323 17.07 -4.93 16.17
N ILE A 324 17.08 -3.62 16.35
CA ILE A 324 16.00 -2.88 17.00
C ILE A 324 15.66 -1.62 16.23
N TYR A 325 14.37 -1.41 16.04
CA TYR A 325 13.80 -0.16 15.56
C TYR A 325 12.59 0.18 16.40
N ASP A 326 12.52 1.40 16.92
CA ASP A 326 11.40 1.90 17.70
C ASP A 326 10.97 3.26 17.15
N ALA A 327 9.67 3.44 16.97
CA ALA A 327 9.09 4.69 16.48
C ALA A 327 7.87 5.05 17.32
N ILE A 328 7.92 6.23 17.93
CA ILE A 328 6.79 6.84 18.64
C ILE A 328 6.30 8.00 17.80
N ALA A 329 5.06 7.95 17.34
CA ALA A 329 4.47 8.99 16.52
C ALA A 329 3.23 9.59 17.17
N LEU A 330 3.16 10.92 17.12
CA LEU A 330 1.95 11.69 17.38
C LEU A 330 1.50 12.29 16.05
N SER A 331 0.26 12.02 15.66
CA SER A 331 -0.26 12.52 14.40
C SER A 331 -1.72 12.98 14.51
N TYR A 332 -2.11 13.78 13.54
CA TYR A 332 -3.47 14.22 13.33
C TYR A 332 -3.89 13.86 11.91
N ASN A 333 -5.07 13.25 11.74
CA ASN A 333 -5.62 12.87 10.45
C ASN A 333 -7.12 13.12 10.45
N ARG A 334 -7.58 14.08 9.65
CA ARG A 334 -9.01 14.39 9.55
C ARG A 334 -9.40 14.81 8.16
N TRP A 335 -10.61 14.39 7.76
CA TRP A 335 -11.26 14.83 6.55
C TRP A 335 -12.33 15.88 6.85
N PHE A 336 -12.39 16.88 5.99
CA PHE A 336 -13.34 18.00 6.04
C PHE A 336 -14.18 18.04 4.77
N PHE A 337 -15.27 18.83 4.80
CA PHE A 337 -16.11 19.09 3.64
C PHE A 337 -16.57 17.81 2.92
N ASN A 338 -17.26 16.92 3.65
CA ASN A 338 -17.72 15.62 3.13
C ASN A 338 -16.61 14.79 2.47
N HIS A 339 -15.48 14.66 3.13
CA HIS A 339 -14.31 13.92 2.64
C HIS A 339 -13.65 14.50 1.38
N THR A 340 -13.84 15.82 1.12
CA THR A 340 -13.19 16.49 0.00
C THR A 340 -11.76 16.92 0.32
N VAL A 341 -11.51 17.40 1.55
CA VAL A 341 -10.20 17.88 1.99
C VAL A 341 -9.72 17.07 3.17
N GLY A 342 -8.61 16.37 3.01
CA GLY A 342 -7.90 15.63 4.06
C GLY A 342 -6.68 16.40 4.53
N VAL A 343 -6.48 16.49 5.85
CA VAL A 343 -5.26 17.04 6.45
C VAL A 343 -4.66 15.98 7.34
N LYS A 344 -3.38 15.70 7.11
CA LYS A 344 -2.58 14.77 7.91
C LYS A 344 -1.29 15.48 8.31
N ALA A 345 -0.96 15.46 9.58
CA ALA A 345 0.29 16.01 10.08
C ALA A 345 0.80 15.16 11.23
N GLY A 346 2.10 15.13 11.43
CA GLY A 346 2.65 14.36 12.54
C GLY A 346 4.12 14.61 12.78
N ILE A 347 4.54 14.12 13.94
CA ILE A 347 5.94 14.02 14.34
C ILE A 347 6.19 12.59 14.81
N THR A 348 7.31 12.02 14.40
CA THR A 348 7.79 10.72 14.86
C THR A 348 9.16 10.88 15.47
N VAL A 349 9.37 10.26 16.63
CA VAL A 349 10.69 10.07 17.24
C VAL A 349 11.09 8.63 16.99
N GLU A 350 12.28 8.42 16.46
CA GLU A 350 12.73 7.13 15.96
C GLU A 350 14.08 6.75 16.56
N TYR A 351 14.26 5.47 16.85
CA TYR A 351 15.48 4.88 17.35
C TYR A 351 15.82 3.61 16.57
N ASN A 352 17.04 3.47 16.06
CA ASN A 352 17.47 2.30 15.27
C ASN A 352 18.62 1.50 15.93
N GLY A 353 18.77 1.61 17.25
CA GLY A 353 19.85 0.94 17.98
C GLY A 353 21.20 1.65 17.91
N THR A 354 21.36 2.67 17.07
CA THR A 354 22.61 3.45 16.95
C THR A 354 22.44 4.89 17.40
N GLY A 355 21.25 5.44 17.31
CA GLY A 355 20.95 6.82 17.69
C GLY A 355 19.47 7.13 17.55
N TRP A 356 19.11 8.35 17.90
CA TRP A 356 17.75 8.89 17.81
C TRP A 356 17.64 9.83 16.61
N GLY A 357 16.46 9.84 16.01
CA GLY A 357 16.09 10.78 14.95
C GLY A 357 14.66 11.24 15.11
N THR A 358 14.30 12.24 14.33
CA THR A 358 12.92 12.75 14.26
C THR A 358 12.49 12.90 12.82
N ARG A 359 11.19 12.72 12.58
CA ARG A 359 10.57 12.96 11.29
C ARG A 359 9.32 13.80 11.49
N GLN A 360 9.18 14.91 10.78
CA GLN A 360 7.99 15.75 10.77
C GLN A 360 7.38 15.71 9.38
N TRP A 361 6.07 15.58 9.31
CA TRP A 361 5.38 15.50 8.03
C TRP A 361 4.02 16.22 8.05
N LEU A 362 3.67 16.78 6.91
CA LEU A 362 2.38 17.40 6.65
C LEU A 362 1.92 16.97 5.24
N GLN A 363 0.71 16.48 5.15
CA GLN A 363 0.07 16.14 3.88
C GLN A 363 -1.31 16.79 3.84
N VAL A 364 -1.63 17.40 2.70
CA VAL A 364 -2.98 17.88 2.38
C VAL A 364 -3.44 17.15 1.12
N ASP A 365 -4.57 16.49 1.22
CA ASP A 365 -5.22 15.78 0.13
C ASP A 365 -6.52 16.50 -0.26
N VAL A 366 -6.77 16.66 -1.56
CA VAL A 366 -8.06 17.14 -2.08
C VAL A 366 -8.56 16.12 -3.11
N ALA A 367 -9.74 15.58 -2.87
CA ALA A 367 -10.36 14.60 -3.75
C ALA A 367 -11.63 15.17 -4.38
N LEU A 368 -11.66 15.29 -5.70
CA LEU A 368 -12.79 15.78 -6.48
C LEU A 368 -13.23 14.68 -7.45
N GLY A 369 -14.50 14.39 -7.49
CA GLY A 369 -15.06 13.42 -8.43
C GLY A 369 -16.51 13.71 -8.76
N ARG A 370 -16.90 13.47 -10.01
CA ARG A 370 -18.27 13.63 -10.50
C ARG A 370 -18.59 12.65 -11.61
N ASN A 371 -19.78 12.05 -11.52
CA ASN A 371 -20.38 11.33 -12.65
C ASN A 371 -21.30 12.28 -13.43
N ILE A 372 -21.17 12.28 -14.74
CA ILE A 372 -21.95 13.09 -15.66
C ILE A 372 -22.73 12.14 -16.56
N ASN A 373 -24.06 12.21 -16.52
CA ASN A 373 -24.90 11.43 -17.41
C ASN A 373 -24.73 11.93 -18.85
N LEU A 374 -24.25 11.09 -19.75
CA LEU A 374 -24.02 11.39 -21.17
C LEU A 374 -25.32 11.46 -21.99
N TYR A 375 -26.38 10.83 -21.49
CA TYR A 375 -27.67 10.71 -22.15
C TYR A 375 -28.73 11.53 -21.40
N ARG A 376 -28.56 12.84 -21.38
CA ARG A 376 -29.63 13.72 -20.91
C ARG A 376 -30.78 13.54 -21.90
N ASN A 377 -31.88 12.90 -21.50
CA ASN A 377 -33.08 12.85 -22.27
C ASN A 377 -33.42 14.29 -22.67
N LYS A 378 -33.44 14.59 -23.98
CA LYS A 378 -34.29 15.65 -24.50
C LYS A 378 -35.71 15.15 -24.21
N GLU A 379 -36.24 15.46 -23.04
CA GLU A 379 -37.67 15.44 -22.88
C GLU A 379 -38.20 16.45 -23.89
N ILE A 380 -38.96 15.91 -24.80
CA ILE A 380 -39.73 16.56 -25.84
C ILE A 380 -40.63 17.54 -25.13
N GLU A 381 -40.44 18.84 -25.41
CA GLU A 381 -41.47 19.83 -25.23
C GLU A 381 -42.67 19.54 -26.11
#